data_7ede4ce924c6c633742f8f5d263c256a
#
_entry.id   7ede4ce924c6c633742f8f5d263c256a
#
_cell.length_a   1.000
_cell.length_b   1.000
_cell.length_c   1.000
_cell.angle_alpha   90.00
_cell.angle_beta   90.00
_cell.angle_gamma   90.00
#
_symmetry.space_group_name_H-M   'P 1'
#
loop_
_entity.id
_entity.type
_entity.pdbx_description
1 polymer ?
#
loop_
_entity_poly.entity_id
_entity_poly.type
_entity_poly.pdbx_seq_one_letter_code
_entity_poly.pdbx_strand_id
1 'polypeptide(L)'
;LYITNDHGNSSEWGKTIEEYLQLACSNVVFYDGNEFTTVIEKLRYANGINVSGDGNVLYVAETVGKKISEYAIDKNSNELTFITSIYLNSGVDNIELDREGNLWIGSHPQLLTFTRHAKNSDIFSPSQAFKVSLSDNNRVDEIYLNDGGKLSGSSVAAVWEDNLLIGPVLEDHFLHCLFE
;
A
#
# COMPACT_ATOMS: atom_id res chain seq x y z
N LEU A 1 -10.28 -3.16 -14.81
CA LEU A 1 -8.98 -3.12 -14.14
C LEU A 1 -8.81 -1.76 -13.46
N TYR A 2 -8.46 -1.73 -12.16
CA TYR A 2 -8.11 -0.51 -11.43
C TYR A 2 -6.60 -0.36 -11.38
N ILE A 3 -6.11 0.87 -11.54
CA ILE A 3 -4.68 1.21 -11.59
C ILE A 3 -4.45 2.47 -10.78
N THR A 4 -3.48 2.46 -9.89
CA THR A 4 -3.04 3.63 -9.12
C THR A 4 -2.02 4.46 -9.91
N ASN A 5 -2.14 5.77 -9.84
CA ASN A 5 -1.10 6.73 -10.19
C ASN A 5 -0.60 7.38 -8.90
N ASP A 6 0.67 7.22 -8.62
CA ASP A 6 1.31 7.69 -7.38
C ASP A 6 1.43 9.22 -7.30
N HIS A 7 1.54 9.91 -8.43
CA HIS A 7 1.70 11.37 -8.53
C HIS A 7 0.75 12.01 -9.54
N GLY A 8 0.42 13.28 -9.33
CA GLY A 8 -0.27 14.13 -10.29
C GLY A 8 0.69 14.82 -11.27
N ASN A 9 1.95 15.05 -10.86
CA ASN A 9 2.97 15.65 -11.70
C ASN A 9 3.85 14.62 -12.41
N SER A 10 4.23 14.93 -13.65
CA SER A 10 5.17 14.10 -14.43
C SER A 10 6.64 14.49 -14.23
N SER A 11 6.93 15.70 -13.71
CA SER A 11 8.30 16.17 -13.46
C SER A 11 8.82 15.69 -12.11
N GLU A 12 10.11 15.34 -12.04
CA GLU A 12 10.76 14.88 -10.80
C GLU A 12 10.67 15.92 -9.66
N TRP A 13 10.78 17.21 -9.98
CA TRP A 13 10.59 18.29 -9.01
C TRP A 13 9.16 18.38 -8.51
N GLY A 14 8.18 18.21 -9.42
CA GLY A 14 6.76 18.19 -9.06
C GLY A 14 6.44 17.04 -8.12
N LYS A 15 6.88 15.83 -8.43
CA LYS A 15 6.74 14.64 -7.57
C LYS A 15 7.35 14.86 -6.19
N THR A 16 8.59 15.35 -6.15
CA THR A 16 9.27 15.66 -4.88
C THR A 16 8.47 16.65 -4.03
N ILE A 17 7.89 17.70 -4.62
CA ILE A 17 7.06 18.67 -3.90
C ILE A 17 5.79 18.00 -3.37
N GLU A 18 5.13 17.16 -4.17
CA GLU A 18 3.92 16.42 -3.76
C GLU A 18 4.21 15.55 -2.53
N GLU A 19 5.31 14.79 -2.54
CA GLU A 19 5.71 13.92 -1.43
C GLU A 19 6.03 14.71 -0.15
N TYR A 20 6.92 15.73 -0.25
CA TYR A 20 7.35 16.50 0.92
C TYR A 20 6.24 17.34 1.54
N LEU A 21 5.37 17.93 0.72
CA LEU A 21 4.23 18.71 1.18
C LEU A 21 2.97 17.85 1.42
N GLN A 22 3.07 16.54 1.19
CA GLN A 22 1.97 15.57 1.36
C GLN A 22 0.71 15.97 0.58
N LEU A 23 0.91 16.45 -0.66
CA LEU A 23 -0.19 16.93 -1.48
C LEU A 23 -1.07 15.77 -1.97
N ALA A 24 -2.36 16.02 -2.06
CA ALA A 24 -3.34 15.05 -2.56
C ALA A 24 -3.51 15.21 -4.08
N CYS A 25 -2.51 14.75 -4.84
CA CYS A 25 -2.46 14.89 -6.30
C CYS A 25 -2.57 13.56 -7.04
N SER A 26 -2.46 12.44 -6.33
CA SER A 26 -2.55 11.10 -6.94
C SER A 26 -4.00 10.65 -7.14
N ASN A 27 -4.18 9.63 -7.96
CA ASN A 27 -5.51 9.17 -8.38
C ASN A 27 -5.55 7.65 -8.65
N VAL A 28 -6.76 7.13 -8.87
CA VAL A 28 -7.00 5.80 -9.41
C VAL A 28 -7.74 5.94 -10.73
N VAL A 29 -7.29 5.20 -11.74
CA VAL A 29 -7.98 5.08 -13.00
C VAL A 29 -8.59 3.68 -13.15
N PHE A 30 -9.72 3.60 -13.82
CA PHE A 30 -10.38 2.37 -14.23
C PHE A 30 -10.22 2.18 -15.73
N TYR A 31 -9.83 0.97 -16.14
CA TYR A 31 -9.78 0.54 -17.54
C TYR A 31 -10.89 -0.48 -17.78
N ASP A 32 -11.82 -0.17 -18.68
CA ASP A 32 -12.97 -1.01 -19.01
C ASP A 32 -12.69 -2.05 -20.11
N GLY A 33 -11.52 -1.97 -20.74
CA GLY A 33 -11.11 -2.77 -21.90
C GLY A 33 -10.92 -1.90 -23.15
N ASN A 34 -11.41 -0.66 -23.15
CA ASN A 34 -11.34 0.27 -24.29
C ASN A 34 -10.71 1.61 -23.89
N GLU A 35 -11.15 2.20 -22.77
CA GLU A 35 -10.68 3.51 -22.33
C GLU A 35 -10.34 3.55 -20.83
N PHE A 36 -9.53 4.55 -20.46
CA PHE A 36 -9.17 4.85 -19.07
C PHE A 36 -10.03 6.00 -18.55
N THR A 37 -10.65 5.80 -17.39
CA THR A 37 -11.44 6.83 -16.70
C THR A 37 -10.90 7.03 -15.29
N THR A 38 -10.67 8.27 -14.86
CA THR A 38 -10.32 8.57 -13.47
C THR A 38 -11.54 8.35 -12.59
N VAL A 39 -11.42 7.48 -11.57
CA VAL A 39 -12.52 7.08 -10.69
C VAL A 39 -12.33 7.51 -9.24
N ILE A 40 -11.11 7.81 -8.83
CA ILE A 40 -10.78 8.41 -7.52
C ILE A 40 -9.73 9.49 -7.74
N GLU A 41 -9.89 10.63 -7.11
CA GLU A 41 -8.95 11.75 -7.12
C GLU A 41 -8.57 12.16 -5.69
N LYS A 42 -7.56 13.02 -5.59
CA LYS A 42 -7.12 13.65 -4.33
C LYS A 42 -6.61 12.64 -3.29
N LEU A 43 -5.90 11.62 -3.75
CA LEU A 43 -5.17 10.69 -2.90
C LEU A 43 -3.75 11.22 -2.62
N ARG A 44 -3.15 10.75 -1.52
CA ARG A 44 -1.80 11.13 -1.10
C ARG A 44 -0.83 9.98 -1.36
N TYR A 45 -0.27 9.94 -2.57
CA TYR A 45 0.59 8.87 -3.05
C TYR A 45 -0.16 7.52 -3.07
N ALA A 46 -1.08 7.36 -4.02
CA ALA A 46 -1.79 6.10 -4.23
C ALA A 46 -0.79 5.03 -4.73
N ASN A 47 -0.64 3.94 -3.98
CA ASN A 47 0.33 2.88 -4.24
C ASN A 47 -0.38 1.54 -4.40
N GLY A 48 -0.30 0.64 -3.43
CA GLY A 48 -0.96 -0.65 -3.49
C GLY A 48 -2.47 -0.56 -3.67
N ILE A 49 -3.01 -1.47 -4.45
CA ILE A 49 -4.44 -1.57 -4.73
C ILE A 49 -4.84 -3.03 -4.79
N ASN A 50 -5.95 -3.39 -4.14
CA ASN A 50 -6.50 -4.74 -4.20
C ASN A 50 -8.02 -4.71 -4.06
N VAL A 51 -8.68 -5.82 -4.42
CA VAL A 51 -10.14 -5.96 -4.38
C VAL A 51 -10.50 -7.10 -3.44
N SER A 52 -11.55 -6.93 -2.63
CA SER A 52 -12.08 -7.99 -1.77
C SER A 52 -12.41 -9.27 -2.55
N GLY A 53 -12.32 -10.43 -1.90
CA GLY A 53 -12.54 -11.72 -2.54
C GLY A 53 -13.93 -11.88 -3.19
N ASP A 54 -14.93 -11.14 -2.73
CA ASP A 54 -16.28 -11.08 -3.31
C ASP A 54 -16.42 -10.01 -4.41
N GLY A 55 -15.38 -9.18 -4.63
CA GLY A 55 -15.37 -8.13 -5.64
C GLY A 55 -16.21 -6.91 -5.32
N ASN A 56 -16.57 -6.68 -4.05
CA ASN A 56 -17.46 -5.59 -3.65
C ASN A 56 -16.72 -4.37 -3.07
N VAL A 57 -15.47 -4.53 -2.63
CA VAL A 57 -14.68 -3.46 -1.99
C VAL A 57 -13.33 -3.33 -2.67
N LEU A 58 -12.95 -2.11 -2.98
CA LEU A 58 -11.61 -1.72 -3.44
C LEU A 58 -10.83 -1.13 -2.27
N TYR A 59 -9.62 -1.63 -2.05
CA TYR A 59 -8.66 -1.12 -1.07
C TYR A 59 -7.55 -0.37 -1.79
N VAL A 60 -7.23 0.84 -1.33
CA VAL A 60 -6.16 1.68 -1.89
C VAL A 60 -5.22 2.12 -0.79
N ALA A 61 -3.94 1.77 -0.90
CA ALA A 61 -2.89 2.25 -0.01
C ALA A 61 -2.49 3.67 -0.39
N GLU A 62 -2.51 4.56 0.58
CA GLU A 62 -2.00 5.93 0.45
C GLU A 62 -0.70 6.05 1.28
N THR A 63 0.47 5.91 0.62
CA THR A 63 1.77 5.81 1.30
C THR A 63 2.06 7.04 2.15
N VAL A 64 1.94 8.23 1.57
CA VAL A 64 2.14 9.51 2.28
C VAL A 64 0.95 9.82 3.19
N GLY A 65 -0.25 9.35 2.84
CA GLY A 65 -1.46 9.41 3.66
C GLY A 65 -1.42 8.50 4.88
N LYS A 66 -0.54 7.49 4.91
CA LYS A 66 -0.36 6.50 5.99
C LYS A 66 -1.63 5.74 6.35
N LYS A 67 -2.40 5.38 5.35
CA LYS A 67 -3.71 4.75 5.51
C LYS A 67 -4.07 3.85 4.33
N ILE A 68 -5.01 2.96 4.56
CA ILE A 68 -5.77 2.27 3.53
C ILE A 68 -7.14 2.95 3.40
N SER A 69 -7.53 3.32 2.21
CA SER A 69 -8.86 3.83 1.89
C SER A 69 -9.71 2.74 1.27
N GLU A 70 -10.95 2.56 1.77
CA GLU A 70 -11.91 1.56 1.31
C GLU A 70 -13.02 2.21 0.49
N TYR A 71 -13.36 1.58 -0.64
CA TYR A 71 -14.43 2.03 -1.53
C TYR A 71 -15.35 0.87 -1.90
N ALA A 72 -16.66 1.07 -1.79
CA ALA A 72 -17.64 0.14 -2.34
C ALA A 72 -17.66 0.22 -3.87
N ILE A 73 -17.70 -0.94 -4.53
CA ILE A 73 -17.77 -1.06 -5.99
C ILE A 73 -19.21 -1.34 -6.40
N ASP A 74 -19.83 -0.46 -7.17
CA ASP A 74 -21.05 -0.80 -7.91
C ASP A 74 -20.71 -1.63 -9.15
N LYS A 75 -21.06 -2.91 -9.15
CA LYS A 75 -20.73 -3.85 -10.24
C LYS A 75 -21.42 -3.54 -11.57
N ASN A 76 -22.45 -2.71 -11.59
CA ASN A 76 -23.17 -2.35 -12.81
C ASN A 76 -22.55 -1.13 -13.48
N SER A 77 -22.18 -0.12 -12.68
CA SER A 77 -21.62 1.15 -13.19
C SER A 77 -20.10 1.25 -13.05
N ASN A 78 -19.46 0.39 -12.23
CA ASN A 78 -18.06 0.49 -11.77
C ASN A 78 -17.78 1.78 -10.97
N GLU A 79 -18.82 2.49 -10.51
CA GLU A 79 -18.68 3.65 -9.64
C GLU A 79 -18.16 3.23 -8.26
N LEU A 80 -17.34 4.09 -7.68
CA LEU A 80 -16.73 3.86 -6.38
C LEU A 80 -17.31 4.84 -5.35
N THR A 81 -17.79 4.29 -4.24
CA THR A 81 -18.27 5.08 -3.11
C THR A 81 -17.35 4.89 -1.92
N PHE A 82 -16.78 5.98 -1.40
CA PHE A 82 -15.91 5.92 -0.21
C PHE A 82 -16.67 5.36 1.00
N ILE A 83 -16.07 4.39 1.69
CA ILE A 83 -16.59 3.77 2.92
C ILE A 83 -15.90 4.36 4.14
N THR A 84 -14.58 4.12 4.26
CA THR A 84 -13.79 4.51 5.43
C THR A 84 -12.30 4.58 5.12
N SER A 85 -11.51 4.99 6.11
CA SER A 85 -10.04 4.89 6.07
C SER A 85 -9.51 4.20 7.32
N ILE A 86 -8.57 3.28 7.14
CA ILE A 86 -7.83 2.60 8.20
C ILE A 86 -6.44 3.22 8.29
N TYR A 87 -6.14 3.87 9.42
CA TYR A 87 -4.85 4.54 9.64
C TYR A 87 -3.84 3.58 10.28
N LEU A 88 -2.66 3.44 9.65
CA LEU A 88 -1.58 2.60 10.13
C LEU A 88 -0.40 3.39 10.72
N ASN A 89 -0.38 4.73 10.55
CA ASN A 89 0.70 5.63 10.97
C ASN A 89 2.08 5.30 10.38
N SER A 90 2.11 4.55 9.28
CA SER A 90 3.29 4.13 8.53
C SER A 90 3.05 4.34 7.05
N GLY A 91 4.11 4.49 6.26
CA GLY A 91 4.02 4.59 4.81
C GLY A 91 3.63 3.26 4.19
N VAL A 92 2.33 3.01 4.08
CA VAL A 92 1.77 1.78 3.49
C VAL A 92 2.12 1.66 2.02
N ASP A 93 2.47 0.45 1.58
CA ASP A 93 2.88 0.18 0.20
C ASP A 93 1.88 -0.80 -0.46
N ASN A 94 2.22 -2.04 -0.70
CA ASN A 94 1.32 -2.99 -1.34
C ASN A 94 0.37 -3.67 -0.35
N ILE A 95 -0.80 -4.09 -0.86
CA ILE A 95 -1.86 -4.75 -0.10
C ILE A 95 -2.08 -6.14 -0.69
N GLU A 96 -1.96 -7.18 0.14
CA GLU A 96 -2.35 -8.54 -0.19
C GLU A 96 -3.53 -8.99 0.68
N LEU A 97 -4.33 -9.93 0.20
CA LEU A 97 -5.42 -10.54 0.97
C LEU A 97 -5.08 -12.00 1.28
N ASP A 98 -5.33 -12.39 2.53
CA ASP A 98 -5.34 -13.81 2.88
C ASP A 98 -6.70 -14.47 2.54
N ARG A 99 -6.81 -15.78 2.80
CA ARG A 99 -8.03 -16.55 2.52
C ARG A 99 -9.21 -16.17 3.40
N GLU A 100 -8.95 -15.61 4.57
CA GLU A 100 -9.95 -15.10 5.52
C GLU A 100 -10.40 -13.67 5.18
N GLY A 101 -9.77 -13.03 4.19
CA GLY A 101 -10.05 -11.66 3.76
C GLY A 101 -9.38 -10.59 4.62
N ASN A 102 -8.37 -10.94 5.44
CA ASN A 102 -7.55 -9.93 6.12
C ASN A 102 -6.58 -9.28 5.12
N LEU A 103 -6.24 -8.02 5.36
CA LEU A 103 -5.24 -7.33 4.58
C LEU A 103 -3.85 -7.54 5.19
N TRP A 104 -2.87 -7.78 4.33
CA TRP A 104 -1.45 -7.86 4.68
C TRP A 104 -0.71 -6.76 3.92
N ILE A 105 0.05 -5.95 4.63
CA ILE A 105 0.58 -4.68 4.12
C ILE A 105 2.07 -4.59 4.43
N GLY A 106 2.90 -4.42 3.39
CA GLY A 106 4.26 -3.93 3.54
C GLY A 106 4.25 -2.42 3.78
N SER A 107 5.17 -1.91 4.58
CA SER A 107 5.19 -0.48 4.88
C SER A 107 6.56 0.07 5.29
N HIS A 108 6.70 1.38 5.17
CA HIS A 108 7.90 2.15 5.49
C HIS A 108 7.63 3.04 6.71
N PRO A 109 8.04 2.64 7.93
CA PRO A 109 7.79 3.44 9.13
C PRO A 109 8.50 4.79 9.11
N GLN A 110 9.59 4.91 8.34
CA GLN A 110 10.39 6.12 8.19
C GLN A 110 10.52 6.52 6.72
N LEU A 111 9.50 7.16 6.13
CA LEU A 111 9.47 7.53 4.72
C LEU A 111 10.70 8.32 4.25
N LEU A 112 11.20 9.29 5.05
CA LEU A 112 12.39 10.06 4.69
C LEU A 112 13.67 9.22 4.70
N THR A 113 13.76 8.20 5.55
CA THR A 113 14.87 7.24 5.53
C THR A 113 14.76 6.35 4.31
N PHE A 114 13.54 5.91 3.97
CA PHE A 114 13.28 5.12 2.76
C PHE A 114 13.67 5.90 1.49
N THR A 115 13.33 7.18 1.37
CA THR A 115 13.75 7.98 0.20
C THR A 115 15.27 8.16 0.09
N ARG A 116 16.01 8.09 1.21
CA ARG A 116 17.48 8.07 1.19
C ARG A 116 18.00 6.69 0.77
N HIS A 117 17.44 5.62 1.29
CA HIS A 117 17.74 4.24 0.89
C HIS A 117 17.55 4.05 -0.62
N ALA A 118 16.45 4.54 -1.17
CA ALA A 118 16.17 4.47 -2.61
C ALA A 118 17.21 5.18 -3.49
N LYS A 119 17.95 6.13 -2.93
CA LYS A 119 19.05 6.83 -3.62
C LYS A 119 20.43 6.24 -3.30
N ASN A 120 20.57 5.55 -2.19
CA ASN A 120 21.81 4.94 -1.74
C ASN A 120 21.50 3.71 -0.87
N SER A 121 21.70 2.53 -1.42
CA SER A 121 21.42 1.23 -0.76
C SER A 121 22.25 0.96 0.50
N ASP A 122 23.36 1.70 0.71
CA ASP A 122 24.15 1.59 1.95
C ASP A 122 23.45 2.19 3.18
N ILE A 123 22.36 2.96 2.96
CA ILE A 123 21.55 3.54 4.02
C ILE A 123 20.38 2.59 4.29
N PHE A 124 20.41 1.87 5.39
CA PHE A 124 19.31 0.99 5.77
C PHE A 124 18.02 1.78 6.06
N SER A 125 16.90 1.24 5.57
CA SER A 125 15.57 1.76 5.83
C SER A 125 14.76 0.74 6.64
N PRO A 126 14.15 1.11 7.77
CA PRO A 126 13.31 0.20 8.53
C PRO A 126 12.21 -0.43 7.68
N SER A 127 11.95 -1.71 7.94
CA SER A 127 10.91 -2.53 7.32
C SER A 127 9.84 -2.86 8.32
N GLN A 128 8.57 -2.81 7.90
CA GLN A 128 7.42 -3.07 8.74
C GLN A 128 6.33 -3.81 7.95
N ALA A 129 5.63 -4.73 8.60
CA ALA A 129 4.47 -5.38 8.04
C ALA A 129 3.30 -5.36 9.01
N PHE A 130 2.10 -5.14 8.48
CA PHE A 130 0.85 -5.14 9.23
C PHE A 130 -0.11 -6.21 8.74
N LYS A 131 -0.95 -6.70 9.67
CA LYS A 131 -2.19 -7.37 9.37
C LYS A 131 -3.36 -6.48 9.78
N VAL A 132 -4.36 -6.34 8.92
CA VAL A 132 -5.63 -5.69 9.26
C VAL A 132 -6.73 -6.73 9.22
N SER A 133 -7.33 -7.00 10.37
CA SER A 133 -8.44 -7.93 10.53
C SER A 133 -9.76 -7.20 10.29
N LEU A 134 -10.29 -7.24 9.05
CA LEU A 134 -11.49 -6.51 8.64
C LEU A 134 -12.74 -6.95 9.41
N SER A 135 -12.86 -8.25 9.71
CA SER A 135 -13.97 -8.81 10.47
C SER A 135 -13.95 -8.44 11.97
N ASP A 136 -12.82 -7.94 12.47
CA ASP A 136 -12.60 -7.53 13.86
C ASP A 136 -12.47 -6.00 13.97
N ASN A 137 -13.46 -5.28 13.42
CA ASN A 137 -13.53 -3.82 13.44
C ASN A 137 -12.24 -3.13 12.93
N ASN A 138 -11.67 -3.67 11.85
CA ASN A 138 -10.44 -3.17 11.24
C ASN A 138 -9.26 -3.14 12.21
N ARG A 139 -9.15 -4.15 13.10
CA ARG A 139 -8.03 -4.23 14.04
C ARG A 139 -6.71 -4.31 13.28
N VAL A 140 -5.78 -3.44 13.65
CA VAL A 140 -4.44 -3.33 13.06
C VAL A 140 -3.44 -3.98 14.01
N ASP A 141 -2.75 -5.02 13.54
CA ASP A 141 -1.67 -5.70 14.25
C ASP A 141 -0.34 -5.46 13.52
N GLU A 142 0.69 -4.96 14.22
CA GLU A 142 2.06 -4.93 13.71
C GLU A 142 2.65 -6.33 13.83
N ILE A 143 2.92 -6.98 12.70
CA ILE A 143 3.41 -8.37 12.64
C ILE A 143 4.93 -8.42 12.57
N TYR A 144 5.54 -7.44 11.93
CA TYR A 144 6.98 -7.38 11.74
C TYR A 144 7.47 -5.94 11.81
N LEU A 145 8.57 -5.72 12.52
CA LEU A 145 9.33 -4.47 12.54
C LEU A 145 10.83 -4.78 12.65
N ASN A 146 11.63 -4.17 11.80
CA ASN A 146 13.07 -4.27 11.81
C ASN A 146 13.72 -2.95 11.39
N ASP A 147 14.94 -2.69 11.84
CA ASP A 147 15.71 -1.46 11.56
C ASP A 147 16.27 -1.37 10.12
N GLY A 148 16.04 -2.37 9.30
CA GLY A 148 16.54 -2.46 7.92
C GLY A 148 17.75 -3.40 7.77
N GLY A 149 18.33 -3.89 8.87
CA GLY A 149 19.51 -4.75 8.80
C GLY A 149 19.25 -6.19 8.32
N LYS A 150 18.00 -6.64 8.35
CA LYS A 150 17.60 -7.96 7.81
C LYS A 150 16.89 -7.84 6.47
N LEU A 151 16.14 -6.79 6.26
CA LEU A 151 15.46 -6.42 5.03
C LEU A 151 15.25 -4.91 5.07
N SER A 152 15.65 -4.20 4.05
CA SER A 152 15.56 -2.76 3.98
C SER A 152 14.42 -2.32 3.06
N GLY A 153 13.46 -1.57 3.60
CA GLY A 153 12.34 -1.00 2.84
C GLY A 153 11.35 -2.07 2.34
N SER A 154 10.58 -2.68 3.26
CA SER A 154 9.56 -3.67 2.90
C SER A 154 8.44 -3.06 2.05
N SER A 155 8.17 -3.65 0.90
CA SER A 155 7.12 -3.24 -0.04
C SER A 155 5.85 -4.07 0.10
N VAL A 156 5.98 -5.36 0.33
CA VAL A 156 4.85 -6.31 0.34
C VAL A 156 4.97 -7.27 1.50
N ALA A 157 3.85 -7.67 2.08
CA ALA A 157 3.73 -8.80 2.98
C ALA A 157 2.60 -9.70 2.46
N ALA A 158 2.87 -11.00 2.34
CA ALA A 158 1.90 -11.97 1.86
C ALA A 158 1.93 -13.24 2.71
N VAL A 159 0.77 -13.82 2.96
CA VAL A 159 0.63 -15.04 3.78
C VAL A 159 0.07 -16.19 2.96
N TRP A 160 0.70 -17.35 3.12
CA TRP A 160 0.22 -18.62 2.60
C TRP A 160 0.39 -19.71 3.65
N GLU A 161 -0.73 -20.23 4.13
CA GLU A 161 -0.73 -21.18 5.27
C GLU A 161 0.00 -20.57 6.48
N ASP A 162 0.99 -21.23 7.04
CA ASP A 162 1.79 -20.77 8.19
C ASP A 162 3.02 -19.93 7.76
N ASN A 163 3.10 -19.52 6.50
CA ASN A 163 4.25 -18.80 5.96
C ASN A 163 3.90 -17.33 5.72
N LEU A 164 4.72 -16.42 6.26
CA LEU A 164 4.72 -15.01 5.93
C LEU A 164 5.94 -14.69 5.08
N LEU A 165 5.71 -14.13 3.90
CA LEU A 165 6.74 -13.62 3.01
C LEU A 165 6.73 -12.09 3.04
N ILE A 166 7.90 -11.46 3.25
CA ILE A 166 8.06 -10.00 3.22
C ILE A 166 9.08 -9.66 2.16
N GLY A 167 8.66 -8.93 1.13
CA GLY A 167 9.50 -8.50 0.01
C GLY A 167 9.92 -7.03 0.13
N PRO A 168 11.14 -6.69 -0.26
CA PRO A 168 11.64 -5.31 -0.29
C PRO A 168 11.29 -4.61 -1.61
N VAL A 169 11.57 -3.31 -1.67
CA VAL A 169 11.51 -2.53 -2.93
C VAL A 169 12.76 -2.76 -3.78
N LEU A 170 13.95 -2.79 -3.17
CA LEU A 170 15.23 -2.66 -3.89
C LEU A 170 16.22 -3.80 -3.64
N GLU A 171 16.05 -4.61 -2.60
CA GLU A 171 16.99 -5.69 -2.29
C GLU A 171 16.72 -6.94 -3.14
N ASP A 172 17.70 -7.82 -3.25
CA ASP A 172 17.69 -9.04 -4.09
C ASP A 172 17.20 -10.30 -3.35
N HIS A 173 16.69 -10.15 -2.14
CA HIS A 173 16.18 -11.22 -1.31
C HIS A 173 14.86 -10.82 -0.63
N PHE A 174 14.16 -11.77 -0.03
CA PHE A 174 12.95 -11.56 0.77
C PHE A 174 13.07 -12.34 2.08
N LEU A 175 12.27 -11.96 3.06
CA LEU A 175 12.17 -12.73 4.31
C LEU A 175 11.10 -13.78 4.20
N HIS A 176 11.40 -14.97 4.71
CA HIS A 176 10.46 -16.04 4.95
C HIS A 176 10.37 -16.27 6.45
N CYS A 177 9.20 -16.00 7.02
CA CYS A 177 8.89 -16.17 8.43
C CYS A 177 7.84 -17.28 8.59
N LEU A 178 7.91 -18.04 9.68
CA LEU A 178 6.91 -19.02 10.08
C LEU A 178 6.12 -18.46 11.27
N PHE A 179 4.81 -18.63 11.25
CA PHE A 179 3.99 -18.42 12.47
C PHE A 179 4.17 -19.64 13.38
N GLU A 180 4.46 -19.39 14.67
CA GLU A 180 4.54 -20.41 15.72
C GLU A 180 3.17 -20.66 16.36
#